data_0afc01de5b02340cf41ee3a88a18cf83
#
_entry.id   0afc01de5b02340cf41ee3a88a18cf83
#
_cell.length_a   1.000
_cell.length_b   1.000
_cell.length_c   1.000
_cell.angle_alpha   90.00
_cell.angle_beta   90.00
_cell.angle_gamma   90.00
#
_symmetry.space_group_name_H-M   'P 1'
#
loop_
_entity.id
_entity.type
_entity.pdbx_description
1 polymer ?
#
loop_
_entity_poly.entity_id
_entity_poly.type
_entity_poly.pdbx_seq_one_letter_code
_entity_poly.pdbx_strand_id
1 'polypeptide(L)'
;FPLENDSCTVARYRLYHYSEYVEKLDEICGLISRSTVYSGAFDQYLDANFPASGGQTQQVDELFLSQINNWRIALSNELYAKGGRYTSLEVLNDVVQEFINQIVFLRICEDRNLPLYHNLKEAITDKAQLQESLEQLFRAADQRYNSGMFSGDDIIFDLSCDVITNMIEGLYYPQSPYLFNIIEPHLLGKIYELFLTEQLVLLENGTIGLQQKRECLN
;
A
#
# COMPACT_ATOMS: atom_id res chain seq x y z
N PHE A 1 -7.81 -10.16 -19.10
CA PHE A 1 -7.93 -8.75 -19.42
C PHE A 1 -6.65 -8.29 -20.03
N PRO A 2 -6.56 -7.99 -21.30
CA PRO A 2 -5.71 -6.94 -21.76
C PRO A 2 -6.46 -5.65 -21.47
N LEU A 3 -6.02 -4.86 -20.53
CA LEU A 3 -6.61 -3.57 -20.26
C LEU A 3 -6.06 -2.61 -21.34
N GLU A 4 -6.87 -2.29 -22.33
CA GLU A 4 -6.49 -1.41 -23.44
C GLU A 4 -6.20 0.03 -22.97
N ASN A 5 -6.71 0.43 -21.79
CA ASN A 5 -6.51 1.73 -21.19
C ASN A 5 -5.81 1.63 -19.83
N ASP A 6 -4.84 0.76 -19.73
CA ASP A 6 -4.18 0.51 -18.48
C ASP A 6 -3.28 1.67 -18.08
N SER A 7 -3.70 2.42 -17.08
CA SER A 7 -2.84 3.36 -16.37
C SER A 7 -1.89 2.67 -15.41
N CYS A 8 -2.03 1.35 -15.20
CA CYS A 8 -1.14 0.56 -14.38
C CYS A 8 0.15 0.27 -15.14
N THR A 9 1.19 1.05 -14.89
CA THR A 9 2.51 0.90 -15.49
C THR A 9 3.32 -0.25 -14.92
N VAL A 10 2.84 -0.89 -13.84
CA VAL A 10 3.62 -1.83 -13.02
C VAL A 10 3.32 -3.28 -13.31
N ALA A 11 2.08 -3.64 -13.50
CA ALA A 11 1.70 -5.01 -13.77
C ALA A 11 0.66 -5.08 -14.88
N ARG A 12 0.93 -5.93 -15.87
CA ARG A 12 -0.06 -6.31 -16.87
C ARG A 12 -0.54 -7.70 -16.56
N TYR A 13 -1.86 -7.91 -16.60
CA TYR A 13 -2.47 -9.18 -16.26
C TYR A 13 -3.60 -9.52 -17.23
N ARG A 14 -3.89 -10.81 -17.37
CA ARG A 14 -5.10 -11.32 -17.99
C ARG A 14 -6.01 -11.89 -16.91
N LEU A 15 -7.26 -11.56 -16.99
CA LEU A 15 -8.30 -12.09 -16.12
C LEU A 15 -9.22 -12.99 -16.95
N TYR A 16 -9.45 -14.19 -16.46
CA TYR A 16 -10.45 -15.09 -17.02
C TYR A 16 -11.52 -15.35 -15.98
N HIS A 17 -12.77 -15.35 -16.39
CA HIS A 17 -13.83 -15.83 -15.52
C HIS A 17 -13.67 -17.34 -15.34
N TYR A 18 -14.02 -17.86 -14.18
CA TYR A 18 -13.83 -19.29 -13.87
C TYR A 18 -14.55 -20.22 -14.87
N SER A 19 -15.67 -19.79 -15.47
CA SER A 19 -16.39 -20.54 -16.51
C SER A 19 -15.62 -20.66 -17.82
N GLU A 20 -14.62 -19.80 -18.06
CA GLU A 20 -13.79 -19.81 -19.27
C GLU A 20 -12.56 -20.71 -19.13
N TYR A 21 -12.23 -21.19 -17.93
CA TYR A 21 -11.02 -21.95 -17.67
C TYR A 21 -10.92 -23.22 -18.49
N VAL A 22 -12.03 -23.92 -18.73
CA VAL A 22 -12.04 -25.16 -19.51
C VAL A 22 -11.69 -24.88 -20.97
N GLU A 23 -12.24 -23.81 -21.55
CA GLU A 23 -12.00 -23.43 -22.94
C GLU A 23 -10.60 -22.80 -23.13
N LYS A 24 -10.08 -22.14 -22.11
CA LYS A 24 -8.81 -21.44 -22.10
C LYS A 24 -7.66 -22.23 -21.49
N LEU A 25 -7.91 -23.47 -21.07
CA LEU A 25 -6.93 -24.27 -20.34
C LEU A 25 -5.63 -24.48 -21.12
N ASP A 26 -5.74 -24.80 -22.43
CA ASP A 26 -4.57 -25.01 -23.27
C ASP A 26 -3.77 -23.74 -23.49
N GLU A 27 -4.44 -22.58 -23.60
CA GLU A 27 -3.79 -21.26 -23.69
C GLU A 27 -3.06 -20.95 -22.38
N ILE A 28 -3.72 -21.11 -21.25
CA ILE A 28 -3.15 -20.82 -19.93
C ILE A 28 -1.97 -21.75 -19.64
N CYS A 29 -2.17 -23.07 -19.80
CA CYS A 29 -1.13 -24.05 -19.55
C CYS A 29 0.04 -23.93 -20.55
N GLY A 30 -0.27 -23.63 -21.81
CA GLY A 30 0.74 -23.43 -22.85
C GLY A 30 1.68 -22.24 -22.55
N LEU A 31 1.14 -21.15 -21.96
CA LEU A 31 1.93 -19.98 -21.61
C LEU A 31 2.82 -20.18 -20.39
N ILE A 32 2.29 -20.82 -19.35
CA ILE A 32 2.96 -20.95 -18.04
C ILE A 32 3.57 -22.33 -17.79
N SER A 33 3.53 -23.22 -18.79
CA SER A 33 4.14 -24.54 -18.63
C SER A 33 5.64 -24.43 -18.37
N ARG A 34 6.16 -25.37 -17.59
CA ARG A 34 7.59 -25.43 -17.30
C ARG A 34 8.46 -25.38 -18.55
N SER A 35 8.05 -26.11 -19.62
CA SER A 35 8.78 -26.12 -20.89
C SER A 35 8.79 -24.76 -21.56
N THR A 36 7.67 -24.03 -21.57
CA THR A 36 7.55 -22.69 -22.17
C THR A 36 8.41 -21.66 -21.45
N VAL A 37 8.40 -21.70 -20.11
CA VAL A 37 9.21 -20.79 -19.29
C VAL A 37 10.70 -21.06 -19.47
N TYR A 38 11.14 -22.33 -19.38
CA TYR A 38 12.56 -22.68 -19.49
C TYR A 38 13.12 -22.55 -20.92
N SER A 39 12.28 -22.61 -21.95
CA SER A 39 12.71 -22.38 -23.35
C SER A 39 12.85 -20.90 -23.72
N GLY A 40 12.44 -19.98 -22.85
CA GLY A 40 12.37 -18.54 -23.14
C GLY A 40 11.19 -18.15 -24.04
N ALA A 41 10.30 -19.08 -24.36
CA ALA A 41 9.12 -18.78 -25.19
C ALA A 41 8.11 -17.88 -24.45
N PHE A 42 8.08 -17.95 -23.11
CA PHE A 42 7.28 -17.05 -22.29
C PHE A 42 7.78 -15.60 -22.40
N ASP A 43 9.08 -15.38 -22.34
CA ASP A 43 9.67 -14.05 -22.48
C ASP A 43 9.40 -13.46 -23.87
N GLN A 44 9.53 -14.28 -24.94
CA GLN A 44 9.19 -13.87 -26.30
C GLN A 44 7.70 -13.51 -26.43
N TYR A 45 6.83 -14.26 -25.77
CA TYR A 45 5.39 -13.95 -25.73
C TYR A 45 5.13 -12.61 -25.03
N LEU A 46 5.80 -12.35 -23.90
CA LEU A 46 5.69 -11.07 -23.18
C LEU A 46 6.16 -9.91 -24.06
N ASP A 47 7.31 -10.03 -24.71
CA ASP A 47 7.86 -8.98 -25.57
C ASP A 47 6.96 -8.68 -26.77
N ALA A 48 6.33 -9.71 -27.35
CA ALA A 48 5.45 -9.57 -28.52
C ALA A 48 4.08 -8.96 -28.15
N ASN A 49 3.50 -9.34 -27.01
CA ASN A 49 2.15 -8.93 -26.62
C ASN A 49 2.12 -7.75 -25.65
N PHE A 50 3.22 -7.52 -24.96
CA PHE A 50 3.38 -6.46 -23.97
C PHE A 50 4.72 -5.73 -24.22
N PRO A 51 4.90 -5.13 -25.41
CA PRO A 51 6.14 -4.39 -25.68
C PRO A 51 6.33 -3.36 -24.58
N ALA A 52 7.52 -3.32 -24.01
CA ALA A 52 7.88 -2.31 -23.06
C ALA A 52 7.64 -0.95 -23.72
N SER A 53 6.54 -0.31 -23.38
CA SER A 53 6.37 1.10 -23.70
C SER A 53 7.56 1.79 -23.04
N GLY A 54 8.40 2.47 -23.84
CA GLY A 54 9.74 2.96 -23.48
C GLY A 54 9.85 3.96 -22.34
N GLY A 55 9.03 3.78 -21.30
CA GLY A 55 9.18 4.39 -19.98
C GLY A 55 9.82 3.34 -19.06
N GLN A 56 10.78 3.77 -18.28
CA GLN A 56 11.37 2.95 -17.22
C GLN A 56 10.25 2.27 -16.44
N THR A 57 10.24 0.94 -16.42
CA THR A 57 9.34 0.17 -15.57
C THR A 57 9.73 0.52 -14.13
N GLN A 58 8.93 1.34 -13.47
CA GLN A 58 9.15 1.60 -12.04
C GLN A 58 9.05 0.27 -11.31
N GLN A 59 10.00 0.01 -10.44
CA GLN A 59 9.92 -1.18 -9.58
C GLN A 59 8.68 -1.06 -8.69
N VAL A 60 8.03 -2.19 -8.43
CA VAL A 60 6.84 -2.25 -7.56
C VAL A 60 7.07 -1.54 -6.23
N ASP A 61 8.27 -1.71 -5.69
CA ASP A 61 8.69 -1.06 -4.45
C ASP A 61 8.66 0.48 -4.55
N GLU A 62 9.18 1.06 -5.64
CA GLU A 62 9.21 2.52 -5.83
C GLU A 62 7.81 3.11 -5.92
N LEU A 63 6.90 2.42 -6.60
CA LEU A 63 5.50 2.84 -6.67
C LEU A 63 4.83 2.78 -5.30
N PHE A 64 5.06 1.72 -4.55
CA PHE A 64 4.50 1.59 -3.21
C PHE A 64 5.05 2.68 -2.27
N LEU A 65 6.35 2.95 -2.31
CA LEU A 65 6.95 4.04 -1.54
C LEU A 65 6.40 5.41 -1.93
N SER A 66 6.17 5.65 -3.22
CA SER A 66 5.50 6.86 -3.68
C SER A 66 4.07 6.98 -3.14
N GLN A 67 3.33 5.87 -3.10
CA GLN A 67 1.99 5.84 -2.52
C GLN A 67 2.00 6.08 -1.01
N ILE A 68 2.95 5.51 -0.28
CA ILE A 68 3.18 5.81 1.15
C ILE A 68 3.36 7.33 1.35
N ASN A 69 4.16 7.98 0.53
CA ASN A 69 4.37 9.42 0.60
C ASN A 69 3.10 10.23 0.32
N ASN A 70 2.28 9.79 -0.63
CA ASN A 70 0.97 10.42 -0.88
C ASN A 70 0.05 10.30 0.35
N TRP A 71 0.03 9.16 1.01
CA TRP A 71 -0.73 8.98 2.26
C TRP A 71 -0.18 9.82 3.39
N ARG A 72 1.16 9.91 3.55
CA ARG A 72 1.79 10.82 4.53
C ARG A 72 1.30 12.25 4.34
N ILE A 73 1.33 12.75 3.11
CA ILE A 73 0.88 14.13 2.80
C ILE A 73 -0.61 14.29 3.12
N ALA A 74 -1.46 13.35 2.68
CA ALA A 74 -2.91 13.45 2.87
C ALA A 74 -3.30 13.45 4.35
N LEU A 75 -2.79 12.46 5.13
CA LEU A 75 -3.03 12.34 6.56
C LEU A 75 -2.49 13.55 7.31
N SER A 76 -1.26 13.98 6.98
CA SER A 76 -0.63 15.11 7.65
C SER A 76 -1.38 16.43 7.41
N ASN A 77 -1.88 16.68 6.21
CA ASN A 77 -2.65 17.89 5.93
C ASN A 77 -3.97 17.91 6.69
N GLU A 78 -4.65 16.76 6.77
CA GLU A 78 -5.91 16.69 7.51
C GLU A 78 -5.70 16.91 9.02
N LEU A 79 -4.71 16.26 9.62
CA LEU A 79 -4.40 16.42 11.03
C LEU A 79 -3.89 17.84 11.34
N TYR A 80 -3.01 18.40 10.48
CA TYR A 80 -2.49 19.75 10.66
C TYR A 80 -3.60 20.80 10.66
N ALA A 81 -4.62 20.63 9.81
CA ALA A 81 -5.77 21.52 9.76
C ALA A 81 -6.61 21.52 11.06
N LYS A 82 -6.55 20.45 11.86
CA LYS A 82 -7.19 20.40 13.17
C LYS A 82 -6.46 21.22 14.25
N GLY A 83 -5.18 21.48 14.04
CA GLY A 83 -4.37 22.24 15.00
C GLY A 83 -4.01 21.47 16.24
N GLY A 84 -3.83 22.17 17.37
CA GLY A 84 -3.48 21.54 18.66
C GLY A 84 -2.10 20.86 18.59
N ARG A 85 -2.00 19.60 19.03
CA ARG A 85 -0.75 18.81 19.02
C ARG A 85 -0.17 18.61 17.62
N TYR A 86 -1.02 18.64 16.59
CA TYR A 86 -0.62 18.41 15.20
C TYR A 86 0.05 19.61 14.52
N THR A 87 0.20 20.74 15.21
CA THR A 87 0.99 21.88 14.72
C THR A 87 2.50 21.62 14.82
N SER A 88 2.92 20.67 15.67
CA SER A 88 4.30 20.18 15.71
C SER A 88 4.53 19.18 14.59
N LEU A 89 5.43 19.51 13.66
CA LEU A 89 5.77 18.61 12.54
C LEU A 89 6.41 17.31 13.00
N GLU A 90 7.11 17.30 14.13
CA GLU A 90 7.69 16.11 14.74
C GLU A 90 6.59 15.16 15.20
N VAL A 91 5.67 15.64 16.05
CA VAL A 91 4.53 14.86 16.53
C VAL A 91 3.69 14.36 15.35
N LEU A 92 3.43 15.23 14.37
CA LEU A 92 2.65 14.89 13.19
C LEU A 92 3.31 13.78 12.39
N ASN A 93 4.64 13.85 12.18
CA ASN A 93 5.37 12.80 11.48
C ASN A 93 5.28 11.45 12.21
N ASP A 94 5.46 11.45 13.53
CA ASP A 94 5.47 10.23 14.32
C ASP A 94 4.11 9.52 14.31
N VAL A 95 3.01 10.24 14.57
CA VAL A 95 1.67 9.64 14.59
C VAL A 95 1.21 9.17 13.22
N VAL A 96 1.56 9.90 12.14
CA VAL A 96 1.24 9.50 10.76
C VAL A 96 2.05 8.28 10.34
N GLN A 97 3.33 8.24 10.69
CA GLN A 97 4.20 7.08 10.43
C GLN A 97 3.68 5.83 11.16
N GLU A 98 3.34 5.97 12.43
CA GLU A 98 2.81 4.86 13.24
C GLU A 98 1.52 4.32 12.62
N PHE A 99 0.57 5.18 12.29
CA PHE A 99 -0.69 4.78 11.67
C PHE A 99 -0.50 4.05 10.33
N ILE A 100 0.35 4.57 9.44
CA ILE A 100 0.65 3.91 8.16
C ILE A 100 1.27 2.53 8.41
N ASN A 101 2.22 2.42 9.33
CA ASN A 101 2.85 1.15 9.67
C ASN A 101 1.84 0.12 10.21
N GLN A 102 0.91 0.54 11.05
CA GLN A 102 -0.17 -0.30 11.60
C GLN A 102 -1.05 -0.86 10.47
N ILE A 103 -1.51 -0.01 9.56
CA ILE A 103 -2.36 -0.42 8.43
C ILE A 103 -1.61 -1.36 7.47
N VAL A 104 -0.37 -1.02 7.09
CA VAL A 104 0.45 -1.86 6.20
C VAL A 104 0.75 -3.22 6.84
N PHE A 105 1.05 -3.24 8.14
CA PHE A 105 1.27 -4.49 8.88
C PHE A 105 0.04 -5.40 8.83
N LEU A 106 -1.14 -4.87 9.13
CA LEU A 106 -2.39 -5.63 9.09
C LEU A 106 -2.66 -6.17 7.68
N ARG A 107 -2.41 -5.37 6.65
CA ARG A 107 -2.58 -5.80 5.26
C ARG A 107 -1.65 -6.94 4.88
N ILE A 108 -0.38 -6.88 5.33
CA ILE A 108 0.58 -7.98 5.13
C ILE A 108 0.13 -9.25 5.88
N CYS A 109 -0.38 -9.10 7.10
CA CYS A 109 -0.91 -10.23 7.86
C CYS A 109 -2.08 -10.91 7.14
N GLU A 110 -2.98 -10.14 6.54
CA GLU A 110 -4.10 -10.68 5.77
C GLU A 110 -3.63 -11.49 4.56
N ASP A 111 -2.74 -10.95 3.74
CA ASP A 111 -2.24 -11.66 2.54
C ASP A 111 -1.41 -12.91 2.87
N ARG A 112 -0.85 -12.98 4.08
CA ARG A 112 -0.12 -14.15 4.58
C ARG A 112 -1.00 -15.12 5.36
N ASN A 113 -2.31 -14.92 5.37
CA ASN A 113 -3.28 -15.73 6.12
C ASN A 113 -2.93 -15.85 7.62
N LEU A 114 -2.38 -14.79 8.20
CA LEU A 114 -2.13 -14.72 9.63
C LEU A 114 -3.43 -14.36 10.38
N PRO A 115 -3.49 -14.52 11.71
CA PRO A 115 -4.66 -14.12 12.50
C PRO A 115 -5.15 -12.70 12.18
N LEU A 116 -6.46 -12.48 12.34
CA LEU A 116 -7.19 -11.27 11.95
C LEU A 116 -7.36 -11.13 10.42
N TYR A 117 -7.43 -12.25 9.73
CA TYR A 117 -7.67 -12.34 8.29
C TYR A 117 -8.97 -11.63 7.88
N HIS A 118 -8.90 -10.84 6.80
CA HIS A 118 -9.99 -10.02 6.23
C HIS A 118 -10.56 -8.90 7.12
N ASN A 119 -10.15 -8.75 8.35
CA ASN A 119 -10.74 -7.79 9.27
C ASN A 119 -10.48 -6.33 8.87
N LEU A 120 -9.34 -6.04 8.23
CA LEU A 120 -9.03 -4.68 7.78
C LEU A 120 -9.99 -4.22 6.68
N LYS A 121 -10.30 -5.10 5.72
CA LYS A 121 -11.26 -4.80 4.66
C LYS A 121 -12.70 -4.71 5.19
N GLU A 122 -13.05 -5.56 6.14
CA GLU A 122 -14.37 -5.54 6.79
C GLU A 122 -14.58 -4.25 7.57
N ALA A 123 -13.55 -3.74 8.26
CA ALA A 123 -13.63 -2.53 9.07
C ALA A 123 -14.05 -1.29 8.27
N ILE A 124 -13.76 -1.24 6.97
CA ILE A 124 -14.13 -0.10 6.10
C ILE A 124 -15.45 -0.29 5.36
N THR A 125 -16.15 -1.41 5.56
CA THR A 125 -17.39 -1.71 4.83
C THR A 125 -18.54 -0.80 5.27
N ASP A 126 -18.65 -0.52 6.56
CA ASP A 126 -19.63 0.40 7.13
C ASP A 126 -18.96 1.70 7.56
N LYS A 127 -19.12 2.76 6.76
CA LYS A 127 -18.55 4.07 7.06
C LYS A 127 -19.02 4.67 8.39
N ALA A 128 -20.22 4.33 8.85
CA ALA A 128 -20.76 4.86 10.10
C ALA A 128 -20.07 4.26 11.34
N GLN A 129 -19.51 3.06 11.21
CA GLN A 129 -18.81 2.34 12.28
C GLN A 129 -17.31 2.15 12.00
N LEU A 130 -16.78 2.80 10.95
CA LEU A 130 -15.41 2.57 10.49
C LEU A 130 -14.39 2.82 11.59
N GLN A 131 -14.47 3.96 12.27
CA GLN A 131 -13.49 4.35 13.29
C GLN A 131 -13.51 3.40 14.47
N GLU A 132 -14.69 3.04 14.96
CA GLU A 132 -14.86 2.07 16.05
C GLU A 132 -14.41 0.66 15.66
N SER A 133 -14.72 0.25 14.43
CA SER A 133 -14.31 -1.07 13.91
C SER A 133 -12.79 -1.15 13.77
N LEU A 134 -12.17 -0.09 13.28
CA LEU A 134 -10.72 -0.01 13.13
C LEU A 134 -10.01 0.03 14.51
N GLU A 135 -10.54 0.78 15.45
CA GLU A 135 -10.02 0.80 16.84
C GLU A 135 -10.11 -0.59 17.49
N GLN A 136 -11.24 -1.29 17.31
CA GLN A 136 -11.39 -2.66 17.83
C GLN A 136 -10.38 -3.61 17.18
N LEU A 137 -10.15 -3.46 15.87
CA LEU A 137 -9.16 -4.24 15.15
C LEU A 137 -7.74 -3.97 15.68
N PHE A 138 -7.38 -2.72 15.93
CA PHE A 138 -6.08 -2.35 16.52
C PHE A 138 -5.90 -2.95 17.91
N ARG A 139 -6.91 -2.87 18.76
CA ARG A 139 -6.88 -3.53 20.08
C ARG A 139 -6.73 -5.05 19.98
N ALA A 140 -7.43 -5.69 19.05
CA ALA A 140 -7.29 -7.13 18.80
C ALA A 140 -5.87 -7.49 18.29
N ALA A 141 -5.30 -6.64 17.44
CA ALA A 141 -3.94 -6.79 16.93
C ALA A 141 -2.90 -6.63 18.03
N ASP A 142 -3.05 -5.66 18.93
CA ASP A 142 -2.17 -5.46 20.07
C ASP A 142 -2.16 -6.69 20.98
N GLN A 143 -3.35 -7.19 21.33
CA GLN A 143 -3.49 -8.40 22.16
C GLN A 143 -2.89 -9.63 21.47
N ARG A 144 -3.04 -9.76 20.14
CA ARG A 144 -2.58 -10.93 19.40
C ARG A 144 -1.09 -10.95 19.18
N TYR A 145 -0.53 -9.81 18.79
CA TYR A 145 0.86 -9.72 18.36
C TYR A 145 1.79 -9.21 19.45
N ASN A 146 1.24 -8.54 20.47
CA ASN A 146 1.99 -8.00 21.62
C ASN A 146 3.28 -7.26 21.17
N SER A 147 3.18 -6.51 20.08
CA SER A 147 4.34 -5.87 19.43
C SER A 147 4.61 -4.46 19.96
N GLY A 148 3.66 -3.88 20.75
CA GLY A 148 3.67 -2.49 21.13
C GLY A 148 3.35 -1.52 19.97
N MET A 149 3.20 -2.01 18.75
CA MET A 149 2.92 -1.20 17.55
C MET A 149 1.51 -0.57 17.61
N PHE A 150 0.56 -1.20 18.29
CA PHE A 150 -0.83 -0.77 18.37
C PHE A 150 -1.19 -0.14 19.72
N SER A 151 -0.21 0.10 20.59
CA SER A 151 -0.39 0.66 21.93
C SER A 151 -0.12 2.16 22.00
N GLY A 152 0.22 2.79 20.88
CA GLY A 152 0.58 4.20 20.79
C GLY A 152 -0.62 5.15 20.72
N ASP A 153 -0.33 6.38 20.34
CA ASP A 153 -1.31 7.45 20.17
C ASP A 153 -2.20 7.19 18.95
N ASP A 154 -3.46 6.87 19.20
CA ASP A 154 -4.44 6.59 18.17
C ASP A 154 -4.96 7.89 17.53
N ILE A 155 -4.86 7.99 16.20
CA ILE A 155 -5.35 9.12 15.42
C ILE A 155 -6.63 8.79 14.62
N ILE A 156 -7.20 7.59 14.81
CA ILE A 156 -8.35 7.10 14.04
C ILE A 156 -9.51 8.09 14.11
N PHE A 157 -9.84 8.57 15.33
CA PHE A 157 -10.95 9.50 15.53
C PHE A 157 -10.62 10.94 15.11
N ASP A 158 -9.36 11.22 14.86
CA ASP A 158 -8.91 12.51 14.35
C ASP A 158 -8.87 12.58 12.82
N LEU A 159 -9.02 11.48 12.13
CA LEU A 159 -9.08 11.39 10.68
C LEU A 159 -10.52 11.25 10.19
N SER A 160 -10.80 11.77 9.00
CA SER A 160 -12.09 11.53 8.35
C SER A 160 -12.19 10.09 7.85
N CYS A 161 -13.40 9.55 7.85
CA CYS A 161 -13.64 8.22 7.29
C CYS A 161 -13.22 8.11 5.83
N ASP A 162 -13.33 9.19 5.06
CA ASP A 162 -12.97 9.19 3.65
C ASP A 162 -11.47 9.02 3.42
N VAL A 163 -10.62 9.71 4.20
CA VAL A 163 -9.16 9.56 4.08
C VAL A 163 -8.73 8.15 4.49
N ILE A 164 -9.28 7.63 5.60
CA ILE A 164 -8.99 6.25 6.04
C ILE A 164 -9.44 5.23 4.97
N THR A 165 -10.66 5.36 4.46
CA THR A 165 -11.19 4.47 3.43
C THR A 165 -10.32 4.48 2.18
N ASN A 166 -10.00 5.66 1.65
CA ASN A 166 -9.17 5.80 0.45
C ASN A 166 -7.78 5.17 0.64
N MET A 167 -7.17 5.34 1.81
CA MET A 167 -5.89 4.73 2.12
C MET A 167 -5.99 3.20 2.14
N ILE A 168 -6.98 2.66 2.85
CA ILE A 168 -7.14 1.20 2.99
C ILE A 168 -7.54 0.57 1.65
N GLU A 169 -8.51 1.15 0.90
CA GLU A 169 -8.89 0.67 -0.43
C GLU A 169 -7.71 0.66 -1.40
N GLY A 170 -6.81 1.65 -1.30
CA GLY A 170 -5.58 1.70 -2.07
C GLY A 170 -4.60 0.55 -1.82
N LEU A 171 -4.86 -0.31 -0.83
CA LEU A 171 -4.10 -1.55 -0.56
C LEU A 171 -4.74 -2.80 -1.17
N TYR A 172 -5.93 -2.70 -1.77
CA TYR A 172 -6.67 -3.83 -2.34
C TYR A 172 -6.91 -3.68 -3.84
N TYR A 173 -7.00 -4.82 -4.50
CA TYR A 173 -7.42 -4.87 -5.89
C TYR A 173 -8.85 -4.31 -6.06
N PRO A 174 -9.16 -3.55 -7.12
CA PRO A 174 -8.31 -3.21 -8.30
C PRO A 174 -7.42 -1.97 -8.14
N GLN A 175 -7.52 -1.21 -7.05
CA GLN A 175 -6.76 0.02 -6.84
C GLN A 175 -5.27 -0.24 -6.63
N SER A 176 -4.95 -1.38 -6.00
CA SER A 176 -3.58 -1.78 -5.69
C SER A 176 -3.06 -2.86 -6.65
N PRO A 177 -1.90 -2.66 -7.27
CA PRO A 177 -1.22 -3.69 -8.03
C PRO A 177 -0.39 -4.62 -7.13
N TYR A 178 -0.34 -4.37 -5.82
CA TYR A 178 0.58 -5.05 -4.90
C TYR A 178 0.03 -6.37 -4.41
N LEU A 179 0.89 -7.40 -4.42
CA LEU A 179 0.64 -8.70 -3.82
C LEU A 179 1.51 -8.82 -2.56
N PHE A 180 0.94 -8.49 -1.41
CA PHE A 180 1.67 -8.41 -0.15
C PHE A 180 2.17 -9.78 0.37
N ASN A 181 1.65 -10.88 -0.16
CA ASN A 181 2.15 -12.23 0.15
C ASN A 181 3.52 -12.53 -0.48
N ILE A 182 3.85 -11.86 -1.61
CA ILE A 182 5.14 -12.02 -2.30
C ILE A 182 6.09 -10.83 -2.07
N ILE A 183 5.58 -9.74 -1.49
CA ILE A 183 6.43 -8.62 -1.09
C ILE A 183 7.41 -9.11 -0.01
N GLU A 184 8.69 -8.87 -0.26
CA GLU A 184 9.74 -9.29 0.67
C GLU A 184 9.71 -8.46 1.96
N PRO A 185 10.09 -9.05 3.11
CA PRO A 185 10.12 -8.34 4.40
C PRO A 185 10.97 -7.06 4.40
N HIS A 186 11.95 -6.97 3.50
CA HIS A 186 12.80 -5.77 3.40
C HIS A 186 12.03 -4.51 2.97
N LEU A 187 10.82 -4.66 2.37
CA LEU A 187 9.99 -3.50 2.03
C LEU A 187 9.61 -2.68 3.25
N LEU A 188 9.34 -3.32 4.39
CA LEU A 188 9.12 -2.60 5.66
C LEU A 188 10.35 -1.78 6.07
N GLY A 189 11.55 -2.33 5.84
CA GLY A 189 12.80 -1.59 6.03
C GLY A 189 12.90 -0.36 5.12
N LYS A 190 12.55 -0.50 3.83
CA LYS A 190 12.52 0.62 2.88
C LYS A 190 11.50 1.70 3.26
N ILE A 191 10.33 1.30 3.76
CA ILE A 191 9.35 2.26 4.29
C ILE A 191 9.95 3.03 5.47
N TYR A 192 10.62 2.33 6.38
CA TYR A 192 11.29 2.99 7.51
C TYR A 192 12.39 3.95 7.05
N GLU A 193 13.25 3.54 6.10
CA GLU A 193 14.25 4.40 5.50
C GLU A 193 13.65 5.64 4.84
N LEU A 194 12.50 5.49 4.16
CA LEU A 194 11.77 6.60 3.56
C LEU A 194 11.38 7.65 4.60
N PHE A 195 10.87 7.21 5.75
CA PHE A 195 10.53 8.12 6.85
C PHE A 195 11.76 8.79 7.49
N LEU A 196 12.91 8.13 7.44
CA LEU A 196 14.17 8.72 7.93
C LEU A 196 14.78 9.75 6.97
N THR A 197 14.67 9.51 5.67
CA THR A 197 15.28 10.33 4.62
C THR A 197 14.43 11.51 4.20
N GLU A 198 13.12 11.43 4.35
CA GLU A 198 12.18 12.48 4.00
C GLU A 198 11.43 12.98 5.24
N GLN A 199 11.34 14.29 5.39
CA GLN A 199 10.64 14.93 6.50
C GLN A 199 9.45 15.75 6.04
N LEU A 200 8.45 15.86 6.91
CA LEU A 200 7.33 16.78 6.70
C LEU A 200 7.83 18.22 6.81
N VAL A 201 7.38 19.06 5.92
CA VAL A 201 7.65 20.51 5.92
C VAL A 201 6.37 21.29 5.67
N LEU A 202 6.28 22.47 6.28
CA LEU A 202 5.22 23.42 5.97
C LEU A 202 5.63 24.24 4.74
N LEU A 203 4.82 24.13 3.68
CA LEU A 203 5.03 24.86 2.44
C LEU A 203 4.51 26.29 2.56
N GLU A 204 4.95 27.18 1.66
CA GLU A 204 4.53 28.59 1.63
C GLU A 204 3.03 28.80 1.46
N ASN A 205 2.34 27.85 0.83
CA ASN A 205 0.89 27.85 0.67
C ASN A 205 0.11 27.39 1.92
N GLY A 206 0.82 27.07 3.02
CA GLY A 206 0.23 26.62 4.28
C GLY A 206 -0.14 25.13 4.33
N THR A 207 0.22 24.34 3.32
CA THR A 207 0.01 22.87 3.31
C THR A 207 1.28 22.13 3.74
N ILE A 208 1.10 20.89 4.19
CA ILE A 208 2.21 20.00 4.50
C ILE A 208 2.69 19.30 3.23
N GLY A 209 3.99 19.32 3.02
CA GLY A 209 4.69 18.60 1.96
C GLY A 209 5.83 17.75 2.51
N LEU A 210 6.58 17.13 1.61
CA LEU A 210 7.76 16.32 1.93
C LEU A 210 9.02 16.98 1.36
N GLN A 211 10.10 16.91 2.11
CA GLN A 211 11.42 17.36 1.70
C GLN A 211 12.47 16.35 2.14
N GLN A 212 13.42 16.05 1.27
CA GLN A 212 14.56 15.22 1.65
C GLN A 212 15.38 15.93 2.74
N LYS A 213 15.71 15.19 3.79
CA LYS A 213 16.65 15.68 4.78
C LYS A 213 17.99 15.89 4.10
N ARG A 214 18.53 17.10 4.20
CA ARG A 214 19.91 17.35 3.78
C ARG A 214 20.81 16.53 4.69
N GLU A 215 21.60 15.62 4.12
CA GLU A 215 22.69 15.01 4.86
C GLU A 215 23.61 16.16 5.33
N CYS A 216 23.70 16.34 6.64
CA CYS A 216 24.76 17.13 7.20
C CYS A 216 26.04 16.31 7.01
N LEU A 217 26.73 16.52 5.91
CA LEU A 217 28.11 16.08 5.74
C LEU A 217 28.95 16.82 6.80
N ASN A 218 29.19 16.12 7.93
CA ASN A 218 30.23 16.48 8.89
C ASN A 218 31.55 15.84 8.49
#